data_955dbc8df9309a5321b0a2e487e7bbed
#
_entry.id   955dbc8df9309a5321b0a2e487e7bbed
#
_cell.length_a   1.000
_cell.length_b   1.000
_cell.length_c   1.000
_cell.angle_alpha   90.00
_cell.angle_beta   90.00
_cell.angle_gamma   90.00
#
_symmetry.space_group_name_H-M   'P 1'
#
loop_
_entity.id
_entity.type
_entity.pdbx_description
1 polymer ?
#
loop_
_entity_poly.entity_id
_entity_poly.type
_entity_poly.pdbx_seq_one_letter_code
_entity_poly.pdbx_strand_id
1 'polypeptide(L)'
;FEDMTVSGEVEDGLAILDYVKSLDFVDQSRIAIHGLSMGGCVASMVAGLRDADVCALSLWCPAPDVVYNMKHKMLCGVDVSDIEEKGYADYEGLRVGLGFYQDALDLDPYAVAAKFTKRVNLVHGDEDVTASIHCSERYKEIYGDRAEFLVVHGAEHRFKSCAFRAARMDSALAFLTRELLG
;
A
#
# COMPACT_ATOMS: atom_id res chain seq x y z
N PHE A 1 4.92 -16.38 -7.60
CA PHE A 1 4.28 -15.14 -8.09
C PHE A 1 2.92 -15.45 -8.72
N GLU A 2 2.78 -16.56 -9.45
CA GLU A 2 1.52 -16.95 -10.10
C GLU A 2 0.37 -17.17 -9.10
N ASP A 3 0.68 -17.64 -7.89
CA ASP A 3 -0.32 -17.90 -6.84
C ASP A 3 -0.54 -16.71 -5.89
N MET A 4 0.09 -15.57 -6.16
CA MET A 4 -0.05 -14.36 -5.36
C MET A 4 -1.47 -13.80 -5.47
N THR A 5 -2.03 -13.37 -4.33
CA THR A 5 -3.29 -12.62 -4.26
C THR A 5 -3.12 -11.44 -3.30
N VAL A 6 -3.95 -10.41 -3.41
CA VAL A 6 -3.89 -9.27 -2.46
C VAL A 6 -4.29 -9.72 -1.05
N SER A 7 -5.30 -10.58 -0.93
CA SER A 7 -5.69 -11.18 0.36
C SER A 7 -4.55 -12.00 0.97
N GLY A 8 -3.83 -12.80 0.15
CA GLY A 8 -2.67 -13.56 0.62
C GLY A 8 -1.56 -12.67 1.15
N GLU A 9 -1.23 -11.57 0.44
CA GLU A 9 -0.27 -10.58 0.91
C GLU A 9 -0.72 -9.90 2.23
N VAL A 10 -2.02 -9.69 2.41
CA VAL A 10 -2.56 -9.17 3.68
C VAL A 10 -2.43 -10.21 4.79
N GLU A 11 -2.71 -11.49 4.53
CA GLU A 11 -2.52 -12.58 5.49
C GLU A 11 -1.05 -12.72 5.90
N ASP A 12 -0.12 -12.64 4.96
CA ASP A 12 1.32 -12.62 5.23
C ASP A 12 1.70 -11.41 6.10
N GLY A 13 1.16 -10.23 5.79
CA GLY A 13 1.37 -9.03 6.59
C GLY A 13 0.85 -9.16 8.03
N LEU A 14 -0.31 -9.79 8.22
CA LEU A 14 -0.87 -10.08 9.54
C LEU A 14 0.00 -11.08 10.31
N ALA A 15 0.48 -12.14 9.64
CA ALA A 15 1.37 -13.14 10.25
C ALA A 15 2.71 -12.52 10.67
N ILE A 16 3.28 -11.64 9.84
CA ILE A 16 4.50 -10.89 10.17
C ILE A 16 4.27 -9.99 11.38
N LEU A 17 3.14 -9.28 11.45
CA LEU A 17 2.79 -8.42 12.59
C LEU A 17 2.69 -9.24 13.88
N ASP A 18 2.02 -10.40 13.84
CA ASP A 18 1.91 -11.29 15.00
C ASP A 18 3.27 -11.84 15.44
N TYR A 19 4.12 -12.20 14.47
CA TYR A 19 5.49 -12.61 14.76
C TYR A 19 6.31 -11.49 15.42
N VAL A 20 6.28 -10.27 14.86
CA VAL A 20 6.99 -9.12 15.44
C VAL A 20 6.52 -8.84 16.87
N LYS A 21 5.22 -8.92 17.13
CA LYS A 21 4.65 -8.75 18.47
C LYS A 21 5.07 -9.85 19.45
N SER A 22 5.45 -11.03 19.00
CA SER A 22 5.90 -12.13 19.85
C SER A 22 7.35 -12.00 20.31
N LEU A 23 8.12 -11.05 19.76
CA LEU A 23 9.54 -10.88 20.07
C LEU A 23 9.73 -10.10 21.39
N ASP A 24 10.49 -10.64 22.32
CA ASP A 24 10.70 -10.09 23.67
C ASP A 24 11.33 -8.68 23.69
N PHE A 25 12.07 -8.32 22.64
CA PHE A 25 12.75 -7.03 22.54
C PHE A 25 11.91 -5.96 21.79
N VAL A 26 10.71 -6.29 21.35
CA VAL A 26 9.81 -5.36 20.66
C VAL A 26 8.85 -4.71 21.63
N ASP A 27 8.83 -3.38 21.63
CA ASP A 27 7.79 -2.61 22.30
C ASP A 27 6.50 -2.68 21.46
N GLN A 28 5.56 -3.50 21.90
CA GLN A 28 4.29 -3.73 21.18
C GLN A 28 3.42 -2.47 21.05
N SER A 29 3.67 -1.43 21.85
CA SER A 29 2.97 -0.14 21.73
C SER A 29 3.55 0.77 20.65
N ARG A 30 4.69 0.40 20.05
CA ARG A 30 5.47 1.22 19.11
C ARG A 30 5.76 0.50 17.81
N ILE A 31 4.74 -0.14 17.24
CA ILE A 31 4.85 -0.81 15.95
C ILE A 31 4.19 0.07 14.88
N ALA A 32 4.95 0.45 13.88
CA ALA A 32 4.46 1.14 12.70
C ALA A 32 4.57 0.23 11.46
N ILE A 33 3.71 0.45 10.48
CA ILE A 33 3.78 -0.24 9.18
C ILE A 33 4.15 0.77 8.11
N HIS A 34 5.04 0.35 7.20
CA HIS A 34 5.41 1.11 6.02
C HIS A 34 5.18 0.27 4.77
N GLY A 35 4.63 0.89 3.72
CA GLY A 35 4.41 0.22 2.45
C GLY A 35 4.57 1.14 1.24
N LEU A 36 5.03 0.58 0.12
CA LEU A 36 5.20 1.24 -1.18
C LEU A 36 4.31 0.55 -2.21
N SER A 37 3.64 1.33 -3.08
CA SER A 37 2.88 0.82 -4.23
C SER A 37 1.81 -0.21 -3.79
N MET A 38 1.75 -1.40 -4.37
CA MET A 38 0.85 -2.47 -3.92
C MET A 38 1.09 -2.84 -2.46
N GLY A 39 2.37 -2.86 -2.00
CA GLY A 39 2.68 -3.02 -0.57
C GLY A 39 2.12 -1.89 0.31
N GLY A 40 1.92 -0.69 -0.22
CA GLY A 40 1.19 0.39 0.45
C GLY A 40 -0.31 0.11 0.58
N CYS A 41 -0.93 -0.50 -0.44
CA CYS A 41 -2.30 -0.98 -0.36
C CYS A 41 -2.44 -2.05 0.72
N VAL A 42 -1.59 -3.09 0.70
CA VAL A 42 -1.54 -4.17 1.71
C VAL A 42 -1.32 -3.60 3.11
N ALA A 43 -0.32 -2.72 3.30
CA ALA A 43 -0.02 -2.07 4.57
C ALA A 43 -1.22 -1.32 5.16
N SER A 44 -1.98 -0.62 4.31
CA SER A 44 -3.18 0.11 4.73
C SER A 44 -4.31 -0.83 5.19
N MET A 45 -4.45 -1.98 4.52
CA MET A 45 -5.42 -3.00 4.90
C MET A 45 -5.03 -3.71 6.20
N VAL A 46 -3.76 -4.10 6.36
CA VAL A 46 -3.24 -4.69 7.61
C VAL A 46 -3.45 -3.74 8.77
N ALA A 47 -3.10 -2.44 8.62
CA ALA A 47 -3.32 -1.44 9.65
C ALA A 47 -4.81 -1.28 9.99
N GLY A 48 -5.70 -1.29 9.00
CA GLY A 48 -7.15 -1.22 9.21
C GLY A 48 -7.73 -2.44 9.92
N LEU A 49 -7.20 -3.63 9.67
CA LEU A 49 -7.61 -4.87 10.34
C LEU A 49 -7.05 -5.00 11.76
N ARG A 50 -5.92 -4.37 12.03
CA ARG A 50 -5.17 -4.47 13.30
C ARG A 50 -4.92 -3.09 13.92
N ASP A 51 -5.93 -2.20 13.89
CA ASP A 51 -5.86 -0.82 14.39
C ASP A 51 -5.28 -0.72 15.82
N ALA A 52 -5.62 -1.67 16.69
CA ALA A 52 -5.11 -1.69 18.07
C ALA A 52 -3.62 -2.00 18.18
N ASP A 53 -3.03 -2.68 17.20
CA ASP A 53 -1.66 -3.20 17.21
C ASP A 53 -0.65 -2.30 16.49
N VAL A 54 -1.16 -1.33 15.72
CA VAL A 54 -0.34 -0.44 14.88
C VAL A 54 -0.50 0.99 15.36
N CYS A 55 0.59 1.65 15.72
CA CYS A 55 0.57 3.03 16.22
C CYS A 55 0.66 4.08 15.11
N ALA A 56 1.26 3.75 13.96
CA ALA A 56 1.41 4.68 12.83
C ALA A 56 1.52 3.93 11.49
N LEU A 57 1.11 4.58 10.40
CA LEU A 57 1.15 4.05 9.05
C LEU A 57 1.86 5.03 8.10
N SER A 58 2.83 4.55 7.32
CA SER A 58 3.53 5.34 6.32
C SER A 58 3.37 4.72 4.93
N LEU A 59 2.85 5.46 3.97
CA LEU A 59 2.53 4.97 2.64
C LEU A 59 3.23 5.80 1.57
N TRP A 60 3.97 5.15 0.68
CA TRP A 60 4.56 5.75 -0.50
C TRP A 60 3.85 5.26 -1.75
N CYS A 61 3.30 6.18 -2.53
CA CYS A 61 2.58 5.89 -3.77
C CYS A 61 1.67 4.64 -3.64
N PRO A 62 0.82 4.56 -2.61
CA PRO A 62 -0.01 3.38 -2.41
C PRO A 62 -0.89 3.15 -3.63
N ALA A 63 -0.98 1.89 -4.08
CA ALA A 63 -1.63 1.50 -5.33
C ALA A 63 -2.85 0.57 -5.12
N PRO A 64 -3.91 1.01 -4.44
CA PRO A 64 -5.17 0.24 -4.37
C PRO A 64 -5.88 0.16 -5.73
N ASP A 65 -5.52 1.05 -6.67
CA ASP A 65 -6.02 1.04 -8.05
C ASP A 65 -5.70 -0.27 -8.79
N VAL A 66 -4.65 -1.00 -8.40
CA VAL A 66 -4.37 -2.34 -8.93
C VAL A 66 -5.56 -3.28 -8.73
N VAL A 67 -6.25 -3.19 -7.59
CA VAL A 67 -7.45 -3.98 -7.30
C VAL A 67 -8.64 -3.50 -8.12
N TYR A 68 -8.88 -2.19 -8.15
CA TYR A 68 -10.02 -1.63 -8.88
C TYR A 68 -9.88 -1.79 -10.40
N ASN A 69 -8.67 -1.59 -10.94
CA ASN A 69 -8.40 -1.77 -12.36
C ASN A 69 -8.54 -3.24 -12.77
N MET A 70 -8.12 -4.18 -11.90
CA MET A 70 -8.28 -5.61 -12.18
C MET A 70 -9.75 -6.01 -12.31
N LYS A 71 -10.68 -5.39 -11.58
CA LYS A 71 -12.13 -5.58 -11.76
C LYS A 71 -12.60 -5.23 -13.20
N HIS A 72 -11.87 -4.35 -13.86
CA HIS A 72 -12.08 -3.98 -15.27
C HIS A 72 -11.11 -4.69 -16.21
N LYS A 73 -10.46 -5.77 -15.76
CA LYS A 73 -9.49 -6.57 -16.52
C LYS A 73 -8.31 -5.74 -17.05
N MET A 74 -7.86 -4.80 -16.23
CA MET A 74 -6.66 -4.00 -16.48
C MET A 74 -5.65 -4.22 -15.34
N LEU A 75 -4.40 -4.50 -15.67
CA LEU A 75 -3.31 -4.63 -14.70
C LEU A 75 -2.19 -3.65 -15.05
N CYS A 76 -2.03 -2.59 -14.26
CA CYS A 76 -1.01 -1.55 -14.48
C CYS A 76 -0.96 -1.05 -15.94
N GLY A 77 -2.13 -0.82 -16.55
CA GLY A 77 -2.25 -0.36 -17.94
C GLY A 77 -2.22 -1.46 -19.02
N VAL A 78 -2.03 -2.73 -18.63
CA VAL A 78 -2.07 -3.88 -19.52
C VAL A 78 -3.48 -4.47 -19.54
N ASP A 79 -4.04 -4.69 -20.74
CA ASP A 79 -5.31 -5.41 -20.91
C ASP A 79 -5.10 -6.90 -20.59
N VAL A 80 -5.88 -7.41 -19.66
CA VAL A 80 -5.86 -8.82 -19.21
C VAL A 80 -7.25 -9.46 -19.39
N SER A 81 -8.00 -9.04 -20.40
CA SER A 81 -9.37 -9.51 -20.66
C SER A 81 -9.48 -11.02 -20.86
N ASP A 82 -8.40 -11.66 -21.28
CA ASP A 82 -8.30 -13.10 -21.53
C ASP A 82 -7.83 -13.94 -20.31
N ILE A 83 -7.67 -13.30 -19.13
CA ILE A 83 -7.17 -13.98 -17.92
C ILE A 83 -8.01 -15.18 -17.49
N GLU A 84 -9.34 -15.12 -17.70
CA GLU A 84 -10.26 -16.22 -17.36
C GLU A 84 -10.10 -17.41 -18.33
N GLU A 85 -9.78 -17.15 -19.60
CA GLU A 85 -9.56 -18.19 -20.61
C GLU A 85 -8.17 -18.81 -20.45
N LYS A 86 -7.13 -18.00 -20.24
CA LYS A 86 -5.74 -18.44 -20.14
C LYS A 86 -5.36 -18.97 -18.75
N GLY A 87 -6.10 -18.57 -17.71
CA GLY A 87 -5.76 -18.88 -16.32
C GLY A 87 -4.69 -17.97 -15.71
N TYR A 88 -4.10 -17.06 -16.50
CA TYR A 88 -3.10 -16.08 -16.06
C TYR A 88 -3.03 -14.88 -16.96
N ALA A 89 -2.47 -13.78 -16.45
CA ALA A 89 -2.01 -12.64 -17.23
C ALA A 89 -0.49 -12.58 -17.25
N ASP A 90 0.11 -12.15 -18.38
CA ASP A 90 1.53 -11.84 -18.44
C ASP A 90 1.76 -10.36 -18.10
N TYR A 91 2.54 -10.11 -17.08
CA TYR A 91 2.91 -8.77 -16.65
C TYR A 91 4.42 -8.67 -16.47
N GLU A 92 5.10 -7.94 -17.33
CA GLU A 92 6.57 -7.76 -17.33
C GLU A 92 7.35 -9.09 -17.29
N GLY A 93 6.85 -10.13 -17.96
CA GLY A 93 7.45 -11.46 -17.99
C GLY A 93 7.16 -12.33 -16.77
N LEU A 94 6.29 -11.88 -15.89
CA LEU A 94 5.79 -12.65 -14.75
C LEU A 94 4.34 -13.06 -15.00
N ARG A 95 3.96 -14.24 -14.56
CA ARG A 95 2.58 -14.69 -14.61
C ARG A 95 1.83 -14.24 -13.36
N VAL A 96 0.76 -13.48 -13.56
CA VAL A 96 -0.23 -13.17 -12.53
C VAL A 96 -1.41 -14.12 -12.75
N GLY A 97 -1.65 -15.00 -11.79
CA GLY A 97 -2.64 -16.05 -11.94
C GLY A 97 -4.09 -15.56 -11.85
N LEU A 98 -5.01 -16.40 -12.31
CA LEU A 98 -6.45 -16.14 -12.24
C LEU A 98 -6.91 -15.85 -10.80
N GLY A 99 -6.28 -16.44 -9.80
CA GLY A 99 -6.56 -16.20 -8.39
C GLY A 99 -6.47 -14.74 -7.98
N PHE A 100 -5.50 -13.98 -8.52
CA PHE A 100 -5.38 -12.54 -8.28
C PHE A 100 -6.60 -11.76 -8.79
N TYR A 101 -7.08 -12.09 -9.99
CA TYR A 101 -8.29 -11.48 -10.55
C TYR A 101 -9.53 -11.80 -9.70
N GLN A 102 -9.71 -13.07 -9.35
CA GLN A 102 -10.86 -13.51 -8.54
C GLN A 102 -10.87 -12.85 -7.17
N ASP A 103 -9.71 -12.78 -6.49
CA ASP A 103 -9.55 -12.11 -5.21
C ASP A 103 -9.90 -10.61 -5.30
N ALA A 104 -9.42 -9.92 -6.35
CA ALA A 104 -9.68 -8.51 -6.55
C ALA A 104 -11.18 -8.18 -6.72
N LEU A 105 -12.02 -9.11 -7.22
CA LEU A 105 -13.45 -8.85 -7.42
C LEU A 105 -14.17 -8.53 -6.11
N ASP A 106 -13.79 -9.17 -5.02
CA ASP A 106 -14.46 -9.08 -3.72
C ASP A 106 -13.81 -8.06 -2.77
N LEU A 107 -12.63 -7.50 -3.13
CA LEU A 107 -11.90 -6.59 -2.27
C LEU A 107 -12.35 -5.13 -2.40
N ASP A 108 -12.38 -4.43 -1.28
CA ASP A 108 -12.44 -2.98 -1.18
C ASP A 108 -11.34 -2.47 -0.22
N PRO A 109 -10.13 -2.22 -0.73
CA PRO A 109 -9.00 -1.79 0.08
C PRO A 109 -9.26 -0.50 0.87
N TYR A 110 -9.99 0.46 0.29
CA TYR A 110 -10.30 1.71 0.98
C TYR A 110 -11.26 1.51 2.15
N ALA A 111 -12.28 0.65 2.01
CA ALA A 111 -13.20 0.35 3.09
C ALA A 111 -12.49 -0.34 4.27
N VAL A 112 -11.50 -1.19 3.98
CA VAL A 112 -10.67 -1.83 5.02
C VAL A 112 -9.75 -0.80 5.67
N ALA A 113 -9.02 -0.02 4.88
CA ALA A 113 -8.09 1.01 5.35
C ALA A 113 -8.78 2.09 6.21
N ALA A 114 -10.04 2.43 5.91
CA ALA A 114 -10.82 3.42 6.67
C ALA A 114 -11.00 3.07 8.16
N LYS A 115 -10.82 1.79 8.53
CA LYS A 115 -10.89 1.34 9.92
C LYS A 115 -9.69 1.75 10.76
N PHE A 116 -8.57 2.16 10.12
CA PHE A 116 -7.38 2.62 10.84
C PHE A 116 -7.60 4.03 11.39
N THR A 117 -7.39 4.21 12.70
CA THR A 117 -7.75 5.44 13.42
C THR A 117 -6.54 6.30 13.84
N LYS A 118 -5.32 5.84 13.62
CA LYS A 118 -4.10 6.54 14.04
C LYS A 118 -3.55 7.45 12.94
N ARG A 119 -2.36 8.00 13.18
CA ARG A 119 -1.69 8.92 12.27
C ARG A 119 -1.15 8.20 11.03
N VAL A 120 -1.21 8.91 9.89
CA VAL A 120 -0.77 8.39 8.59
C VAL A 120 0.14 9.39 7.90
N ASN A 121 1.24 8.91 7.33
CA ASN A 121 2.08 9.67 6.40
C ASN A 121 1.85 9.16 4.98
N LEU A 122 1.54 10.08 4.07
CA LEU A 122 1.38 9.82 2.64
C LEU A 122 2.45 10.58 1.87
N VAL A 123 3.15 9.91 0.97
CA VAL A 123 4.08 10.56 0.03
C VAL A 123 3.78 10.06 -1.37
N HIS A 124 3.60 10.97 -2.34
CA HIS A 124 3.33 10.62 -3.74
C HIS A 124 4.01 11.60 -4.68
N GLY A 125 4.46 11.11 -5.84
CA GLY A 125 4.96 11.95 -6.92
C GLY A 125 3.82 12.35 -7.88
N ASP A 126 3.76 13.59 -8.32
CA ASP A 126 2.68 14.03 -9.22
C ASP A 126 2.88 13.66 -10.70
N GLU A 127 4.06 13.11 -11.05
CA GLU A 127 4.35 12.54 -12.38
C GLU A 127 4.28 10.99 -12.36
N ASP A 128 3.63 10.42 -11.33
CA ASP A 128 3.47 8.97 -11.21
C ASP A 128 2.39 8.47 -12.17
N VAL A 129 2.83 7.74 -13.21
CA VAL A 129 1.97 7.11 -14.23
C VAL A 129 1.68 5.62 -13.93
N THR A 130 2.31 5.06 -12.88
CA THR A 130 2.14 3.65 -12.49
C THR A 130 1.00 3.50 -11.49
N ALA A 131 1.03 4.32 -10.43
CA ALA A 131 -0.06 4.46 -9.48
C ALA A 131 -0.53 5.92 -9.49
N SER A 132 -1.80 6.16 -9.75
CA SER A 132 -2.31 7.52 -9.81
C SER A 132 -2.19 8.22 -8.46
N ILE A 133 -1.77 9.50 -8.46
CA ILE A 133 -1.76 10.34 -7.25
C ILE A 133 -3.14 10.42 -6.60
N HIS A 134 -4.23 10.25 -7.38
CA HIS A 134 -5.60 10.18 -6.86
C HIS A 134 -5.78 9.07 -5.81
N CYS A 135 -4.96 8.02 -5.84
CA CYS A 135 -4.96 7.00 -4.79
C CYS A 135 -4.60 7.60 -3.43
N SER A 136 -3.54 8.41 -3.35
CA SER A 136 -3.14 9.08 -2.12
C SER A 136 -4.11 10.20 -1.72
N GLU A 137 -4.65 10.93 -2.68
CA GLU A 137 -5.70 11.93 -2.42
C GLU A 137 -6.92 11.27 -1.77
N ARG A 138 -7.34 10.10 -2.26
CA ARG A 138 -8.44 9.34 -1.68
C ARG A 138 -8.12 8.83 -0.26
N TYR A 139 -6.90 8.35 -0.01
CA TYR A 139 -6.46 8.04 1.35
C TYR A 139 -6.44 9.28 2.25
N LYS A 140 -6.01 10.45 1.74
CA LYS A 140 -6.07 11.72 2.48
C LYS A 140 -7.50 12.11 2.86
N GLU A 141 -8.47 11.93 1.97
CA GLU A 141 -9.88 12.14 2.27
C GLU A 141 -10.37 11.18 3.39
N ILE A 142 -10.03 9.90 3.30
CA ILE A 142 -10.43 8.87 4.28
C ILE A 142 -9.85 9.16 5.66
N TYR A 143 -8.57 9.49 5.74
CA TYR A 143 -7.90 9.72 7.01
C TYR A 143 -8.07 11.14 7.55
N GLY A 144 -8.45 12.11 6.71
CA GLY A 144 -8.69 13.51 7.10
C GLY A 144 -7.46 14.15 7.74
N ASP A 145 -7.64 14.79 8.90
CA ASP A 145 -6.57 15.50 9.63
C ASP A 145 -5.53 14.56 10.25
N ARG A 146 -5.80 13.27 10.29
CA ARG A 146 -4.84 12.26 10.73
C ARG A 146 -3.73 12.00 9.71
N ALA A 147 -3.94 12.31 8.43
CA ALA A 147 -2.96 12.13 7.38
C ALA A 147 -2.14 13.39 7.12
N GLU A 148 -0.82 13.24 7.11
CA GLU A 148 0.12 14.17 6.51
C GLU A 148 0.36 13.73 5.06
N PHE A 149 0.24 14.64 4.09
CA PHE A 149 0.40 14.29 2.69
C PHE A 149 1.44 15.20 2.04
N LEU A 150 2.55 14.60 1.62
CA LEU A 150 3.61 15.25 0.85
C LEU A 150 3.48 14.86 -0.63
N VAL A 151 3.22 15.86 -1.49
CA VAL A 151 3.36 15.72 -2.93
C VAL A 151 4.78 16.11 -3.33
N VAL A 152 5.51 15.20 -3.98
CA VAL A 152 6.86 15.46 -4.50
C VAL A 152 6.74 15.83 -5.97
N HIS A 153 6.79 17.14 -6.27
CA HIS A 153 6.60 17.65 -7.62
C HIS A 153 7.67 17.16 -8.59
N GLY A 154 7.25 16.67 -9.74
CA GLY A 154 8.10 16.12 -10.80
C GLY A 154 8.59 14.69 -10.53
N ALA A 155 8.20 14.07 -9.40
CA ALA A 155 8.60 12.72 -9.09
C ALA A 155 7.67 11.70 -9.75
N GLU A 156 8.27 10.68 -10.34
CA GLU A 156 7.61 9.49 -10.86
C GLU A 156 7.60 8.38 -9.79
N HIS A 157 6.93 7.25 -10.07
CA HIS A 157 6.68 6.15 -9.13
C HIS A 157 7.91 5.67 -8.34
N ARG A 158 9.07 5.60 -8.99
CA ARG A 158 10.30 5.06 -8.40
C ARG A 158 11.18 6.11 -7.71
N PHE A 159 10.80 7.40 -7.78
CA PHE A 159 11.60 8.51 -7.22
C PHE A 159 13.08 8.44 -7.66
N LYS A 160 13.32 8.45 -8.97
CA LYS A 160 14.66 8.16 -9.53
C LYS A 160 15.74 9.18 -9.15
N SER A 161 15.39 10.46 -8.94
CA SER A 161 16.39 11.46 -8.54
C SER A 161 16.78 11.33 -7.06
N CYS A 162 18.00 11.69 -6.71
CA CYS A 162 18.45 11.74 -5.31
C CYS A 162 17.62 12.72 -4.47
N ALA A 163 17.22 13.86 -5.04
CA ALA A 163 16.40 14.85 -4.36
C ALA A 163 15.01 14.30 -4.04
N PHE A 164 14.37 13.58 -4.96
CA PHE A 164 13.06 12.96 -4.72
C PHE A 164 13.13 11.87 -3.66
N ARG A 165 14.19 11.05 -3.69
CA ARG A 165 14.43 10.02 -2.66
C ARG A 165 14.64 10.64 -1.29
N ALA A 166 15.42 11.71 -1.20
CA ALA A 166 15.64 12.45 0.05
C ALA A 166 14.31 12.98 0.57
N ALA A 167 13.51 13.68 -0.24
CA ALA A 167 12.24 14.25 0.17
C ALA A 167 11.29 13.19 0.77
N ARG A 168 11.11 12.03 0.11
CA ARG A 168 10.24 10.97 0.62
C ARG A 168 10.79 10.33 1.89
N MET A 169 12.13 10.11 1.96
CA MET A 169 12.78 9.51 3.13
C MET A 169 12.71 10.44 4.34
N ASP A 170 13.00 11.73 4.14
CA ASP A 170 12.96 12.74 5.22
C ASP A 170 11.54 12.87 5.79
N SER A 171 10.51 12.87 4.92
CA SER A 171 9.12 12.90 5.35
C SER A 171 8.77 11.68 6.21
N ALA A 172 9.08 10.47 5.73
CA ALA A 172 8.76 9.26 6.47
C ALA A 172 9.56 9.15 7.76
N LEU A 173 10.85 9.51 7.74
CA LEU A 173 11.71 9.46 8.92
C LEU A 173 11.24 10.45 9.99
N ALA A 174 10.93 11.68 9.62
CA ALA A 174 10.42 12.69 10.56
C ALA A 174 9.08 12.22 11.18
N PHE A 175 8.18 11.70 10.37
CA PHE A 175 6.90 11.16 10.83
C PHE A 175 7.10 9.97 11.77
N LEU A 176 7.82 8.93 11.35
CA LEU A 176 8.00 7.72 12.15
C LEU A 176 8.78 8.00 13.45
N THR A 177 9.78 8.89 13.42
CA THR A 177 10.50 9.30 14.63
C THR A 177 9.55 9.93 15.64
N ARG A 178 8.67 10.82 15.20
CA ARG A 178 7.69 11.47 16.07
C ARG A 178 6.68 10.47 16.64
N GLU A 179 6.14 9.59 15.82
CA GLU A 179 5.07 8.66 16.25
C GLU A 179 5.62 7.49 17.10
N LEU A 180 6.89 7.10 16.91
CA LEU A 180 7.51 5.97 17.63
C LEU A 180 8.32 6.40 18.85
N LEU A 181 8.92 7.59 18.86
CA LEU A 181 9.86 8.02 19.88
C LEU A 181 9.41 9.26 20.66
N GLY A 182 8.42 10.00 20.14
CA GLY A 182 7.82 11.19 20.81
C GLY A 182 6.68 10.82 21.69
#